data_f16c0ce4b20710bf59fb35a83082d46d
#
_entry.id   f16c0ce4b20710bf59fb35a83082d46d
#
_cell.length_a   1.000
_cell.length_b   1.000
_cell.length_c   1.000
_cell.angle_alpha   90.00
_cell.angle_beta   90.00
_cell.angle_gamma   90.00
#
_symmetry.space_group_name_H-M   'P 1'
#
loop_
_entity.id
_entity.type
_entity.pdbx_description
1 polymer ?
#
loop_
_entity_poly.entity_id
_entity_poly.type
_entity_poly.pdbx_seq_one_letter_code
_entity_poly.pdbx_strand_id
1 'polypeptide(L)'
;MNTLEALACNIPLVEDIPICPIMDARRSQVYNAIYKFKDGKAHTVVEPRALSVEELCAQIREKTIFVGDGVNVYRDKIATLCGDNAVFAPAHLTLQKASSVAYAASMADENEYLTPEALEVIYLRKSQAEREREERNG
;
A
#
# COMPACT_ATOMS: atom_id res chain seq x y z
N MET A 1 4.79 -7.16 9.53
CA MET A 1 4.61 -5.80 8.98
C MET A 1 5.30 -5.69 7.63
N ASN A 2 4.66 -5.06 6.68
CA ASN A 2 5.23 -4.82 5.35
C ASN A 2 5.33 -3.31 5.07
N THR A 3 6.00 -2.95 3.98
CA THR A 3 6.21 -1.55 3.59
C THR A 3 4.91 -0.77 3.38
N LEU A 4 3.88 -1.41 2.81
CA LEU A 4 2.58 -0.78 2.58
C LEU A 4 1.85 -0.49 3.89
N GLU A 5 1.93 -1.40 4.86
CA GLU A 5 1.38 -1.19 6.20
C GLU A 5 2.09 -0.03 6.92
N ALA A 6 3.42 0.01 6.82
CA ALA A 6 4.21 1.12 7.38
C ALA A 6 3.85 2.47 6.75
N LEU A 7 3.58 2.51 5.45
CA LEU A 7 3.07 3.73 4.78
C LEU A 7 1.68 4.12 5.28
N ALA A 8 0.78 3.16 5.47
CA ALA A 8 -0.54 3.44 6.03
C ALA A 8 -0.44 4.04 7.44
N CYS A 9 0.53 3.62 8.23
CA CYS A 9 0.78 4.15 9.58
C CYS A 9 1.25 5.62 9.61
N ASN A 10 1.47 6.26 8.47
CA ASN A 10 1.65 7.69 8.43
C ASN A 10 0.38 8.46 8.89
N ILE A 11 -0.80 7.80 8.85
CA ILE A 11 -2.10 8.40 9.17
C ILE A 11 -2.89 7.51 10.14
N PRO A 12 -2.37 7.21 11.34
CA PRO A 12 -2.99 6.20 12.21
C PRO A 12 -4.21 6.69 13.01
N LEU A 13 -4.49 7.99 12.99
CA LEU A 13 -5.55 8.59 13.80
C LEU A 13 -6.90 8.66 13.07
N VAL A 14 -6.97 8.23 11.83
CA VAL A 14 -8.20 8.25 11.03
C VAL A 14 -8.85 6.88 11.12
N GLU A 15 -9.90 6.79 11.93
CA GLU A 15 -10.65 5.54 12.09
C GLU A 15 -11.71 5.36 11.00
N ASP A 16 -11.94 4.11 10.61
CA ASP A 16 -12.97 3.68 9.65
C ASP A 16 -12.84 4.21 8.21
N ILE A 17 -11.89 5.09 7.92
CA ILE A 17 -11.61 5.52 6.54
C ILE A 17 -10.55 4.60 5.96
N PRO A 18 -10.78 4.01 4.78
CA PRO A 18 -9.76 3.20 4.13
C PRO A 18 -8.52 4.03 3.81
N ILE A 19 -7.36 3.49 4.13
CA ILE A 19 -6.07 4.04 3.75
C ILE A 19 -5.47 3.09 2.72
N CYS A 20 -5.16 3.63 1.55
CA CYS A 20 -4.63 2.92 0.41
C CYS A 20 -3.19 3.37 0.13
N PRO A 21 -2.19 2.74 0.74
CA PRO A 21 -0.82 2.96 0.35
C PRO A 21 -0.59 2.45 -1.08
N ILE A 22 0.09 3.25 -1.87
CA ILE A 22 0.47 2.91 -3.24
C ILE A 22 1.94 3.21 -3.48
N MET A 23 2.65 2.24 -4.03
CA MET A 23 4.03 2.38 -4.48
C MET A 23 4.07 2.19 -5.99
N ASP A 24 4.84 3.04 -6.68
CA ASP A 24 5.00 2.92 -8.13
C ASP A 24 5.69 1.58 -8.47
N ALA A 25 5.00 0.75 -9.24
CA ALA A 25 5.52 -0.51 -9.73
C ALA A 25 5.92 -0.44 -11.21
N ARG A 26 5.91 0.77 -11.79
CA ARG A 26 6.14 1.09 -13.20
C ARG A 26 5.08 0.48 -14.13
N ARG A 27 5.11 0.85 -15.41
CA ARG A 27 4.17 0.36 -16.45
C ARG A 27 2.70 0.54 -16.08
N SER A 28 2.37 1.69 -15.49
CA SER A 28 1.01 2.01 -15.01
C SER A 28 0.46 1.05 -13.95
N GLN A 29 1.35 0.36 -13.23
CA GLN A 29 1.02 -0.52 -12.13
C GLN A 29 1.47 0.06 -10.79
N VAL A 30 0.80 -0.34 -9.73
CA VAL A 30 1.14 -0.01 -8.36
C VAL A 30 1.17 -1.27 -7.49
N TYR A 31 2.05 -1.27 -6.50
CA TYR A 31 1.91 -2.13 -5.34
C TYR A 31 0.97 -1.44 -4.37
N ASN A 32 -0.04 -2.14 -3.91
CA ASN A 32 -1.05 -1.58 -3.04
C ASN A 32 -1.58 -2.59 -2.03
N ALA A 33 -2.13 -2.06 -0.96
CA ALA A 33 -3.01 -2.76 -0.02
C ALA A 33 -4.06 -1.76 0.45
N ILE A 34 -5.05 -2.19 1.21
CA ILE A 34 -6.00 -1.30 1.85
C ILE A 34 -6.11 -1.69 3.32
N TYR A 35 -5.98 -0.69 4.18
CA TYR A 35 -6.07 -0.83 5.62
C TYR A 35 -7.15 0.08 6.20
N LYS A 36 -7.74 -0.34 7.31
CA LYS A 36 -8.51 0.53 8.20
C LYS A 36 -7.88 0.50 9.58
N PHE A 37 -7.86 1.66 10.24
CA PHE A 37 -7.36 1.75 11.60
C PHE A 37 -8.48 1.66 12.60
N LYS A 38 -8.24 0.96 13.69
CA LYS A 38 -9.07 0.90 14.87
C LYS A 38 -8.17 0.82 16.09
N ASP A 39 -8.42 1.68 17.06
CA ASP A 39 -7.61 1.79 18.29
C ASP A 39 -6.11 1.95 18.00
N GLY A 40 -5.77 2.69 16.94
CA GLY A 40 -4.39 2.94 16.50
C GLY A 40 -3.71 1.76 15.80
N LYS A 41 -4.39 0.62 15.65
CA LYS A 41 -3.84 -0.57 14.99
C LYS A 41 -4.40 -0.73 13.57
N ALA A 42 -3.52 -1.06 12.61
CA ALA A 42 -3.92 -1.32 11.23
C ALA A 42 -4.59 -2.69 11.10
N HIS A 43 -5.73 -2.71 10.44
CA HIS A 43 -6.43 -3.93 10.06
C HIS A 43 -6.46 -4.04 8.54
N THR A 44 -5.99 -5.14 8.01
CA THR A 44 -5.94 -5.39 6.58
C THR A 44 -7.35 -5.60 6.01
N VAL A 45 -7.75 -4.76 5.07
CA VAL A 45 -8.99 -4.89 4.31
C VAL A 45 -8.72 -5.58 2.97
N VAL A 46 -7.63 -5.21 2.33
CA VAL A 46 -7.16 -5.83 1.08
C VAL A 46 -5.68 -6.12 1.22
N GLU A 47 -5.32 -7.38 1.02
CA GLU A 47 -3.94 -7.85 1.11
C GLU A 47 -3.02 -7.19 0.08
N PRO A 48 -1.71 -7.08 0.37
CA PRO A 48 -0.73 -6.56 -0.58
C PRO A 48 -0.78 -7.26 -1.93
N ARG A 49 -0.82 -6.46 -2.98
CA ARG A 49 -0.92 -6.93 -4.36
C ARG A 49 -0.30 -5.95 -5.35
N ALA A 50 -0.13 -6.39 -6.61
CA ALA A 50 0.26 -5.54 -7.72
C ALA A 50 -0.88 -5.53 -8.75
N LEU A 51 -1.30 -4.34 -9.21
CA LEU A 51 -2.36 -4.19 -10.21
C LEU A 51 -2.21 -2.85 -10.95
N SER A 52 -2.98 -2.67 -12.00
CA SER A 52 -3.02 -1.38 -12.70
C SER A 52 -3.75 -0.31 -11.86
N VAL A 53 -3.43 0.94 -12.12
CA VAL A 53 -4.12 2.08 -11.46
C VAL A 53 -5.60 2.07 -11.78
N GLU A 54 -5.97 1.72 -12.99
CA GLU A 54 -7.36 1.62 -13.45
C GLU A 54 -8.13 0.54 -12.67
N GLU A 55 -7.56 -0.63 -12.52
CA GLU A 55 -8.16 -1.73 -11.73
C GLU A 55 -8.32 -1.34 -10.27
N LEU A 56 -7.32 -0.66 -9.69
CA LEU A 56 -7.41 -0.15 -8.33
C LEU A 56 -8.56 0.85 -8.19
N CYS A 57 -8.61 1.85 -9.04
CA CYS A 57 -9.61 2.91 -8.97
C CYS A 57 -11.03 2.36 -9.21
N ALA A 58 -11.20 1.33 -10.04
CA ALA A 58 -12.48 0.67 -10.26
C ALA A 58 -13.06 0.01 -8.99
N GLN A 59 -12.21 -0.30 -8.02
CA GLN A 59 -12.60 -0.94 -6.76
C GLN A 59 -12.89 0.06 -5.63
N ILE A 60 -12.54 1.34 -5.80
CA ILE A 60 -12.76 2.39 -4.80
C ILE A 60 -14.23 2.81 -4.82
N ARG A 61 -14.94 2.58 -3.70
CA ARG A 61 -16.38 2.85 -3.56
C ARG A 61 -16.72 3.87 -2.49
N GLU A 62 -15.76 4.26 -1.69
CA GLU A 62 -15.91 5.21 -0.58
C GLU A 62 -14.69 6.13 -0.51
N LYS A 63 -14.77 7.20 0.29
CA LYS A 63 -13.63 8.07 0.52
C LYS A 63 -12.44 7.27 1.03
N THR A 64 -11.33 7.33 0.31
CA THR A 64 -10.12 6.57 0.57
C THR A 64 -8.92 7.50 0.54
N ILE A 65 -8.06 7.38 1.54
CA ILE A 65 -6.84 8.19 1.64
C ILE A 65 -5.70 7.45 0.92
N PHE A 66 -5.17 8.07 -0.12
CA PHE A 66 -4.00 7.57 -0.84
C PHE A 66 -2.71 8.14 -0.25
N VAL A 67 -1.74 7.29 -0.02
CA VAL A 67 -0.42 7.61 0.55
C VAL A 67 0.65 6.78 -0.16
N GLY A 68 1.89 7.26 -0.17
CA GLY A 68 3.02 6.58 -0.80
C GLY A 68 3.54 7.28 -2.05
N ASP A 69 4.68 6.84 -2.55
CA ASP A 69 5.36 7.46 -3.69
C ASP A 69 4.56 7.35 -5.00
N GLY A 70 3.70 6.35 -5.13
CA GLY A 70 2.78 6.22 -6.25
C GLY A 70 1.80 7.39 -6.38
N VAL A 71 1.51 8.10 -5.30
CA VAL A 71 0.67 9.31 -5.33
C VAL A 71 1.31 10.40 -6.21
N ASN A 72 2.61 10.59 -6.11
CA ASN A 72 3.31 11.61 -6.91
C ASN A 72 3.24 11.31 -8.41
N VAL A 73 3.21 10.04 -8.77
CA VAL A 73 3.17 9.59 -10.17
C VAL A 73 1.75 9.60 -10.74
N TYR A 74 0.76 9.16 -9.96
CA TYR A 74 -0.58 8.84 -10.45
C TYR A 74 -1.70 9.73 -9.88
N ARG A 75 -1.37 10.80 -9.17
CA ARG A 75 -2.34 11.69 -8.52
C ARG A 75 -3.46 12.13 -9.44
N ASP A 76 -3.11 12.69 -10.60
CA ASP A 76 -4.09 13.24 -11.53
C ASP A 76 -5.00 12.15 -12.11
N LYS A 77 -4.43 10.99 -12.41
CA LYS A 77 -5.18 9.84 -12.90
C LYS A 77 -6.16 9.30 -11.85
N ILE A 78 -5.71 9.15 -10.61
CA ILE A 78 -6.55 8.72 -9.50
C ILE A 78 -7.66 9.73 -9.23
N ALA A 79 -7.34 11.02 -9.21
CA ALA A 79 -8.32 12.08 -9.03
C ALA A 79 -9.41 12.07 -10.11
N THR A 80 -9.02 11.83 -11.35
CA THR A 80 -9.97 11.71 -12.48
C THR A 80 -10.86 10.48 -12.35
N LEU A 81 -10.30 9.33 -12.00
CA LEU A 81 -11.04 8.06 -11.94
C LEU A 81 -11.88 7.88 -10.67
N CYS A 82 -11.40 8.36 -9.54
CA CYS A 82 -12.08 8.21 -8.25
C CYS A 82 -12.93 9.42 -7.86
N GLY A 83 -12.68 10.58 -8.46
CA GLY A 83 -13.41 11.82 -8.14
C GLY A 83 -13.32 12.18 -6.66
N ASP A 84 -14.46 12.47 -6.03
CA ASP A 84 -14.53 12.89 -4.63
C ASP A 84 -14.13 11.79 -3.61
N ASN A 85 -14.03 10.55 -4.06
CA ASN A 85 -13.56 9.44 -3.23
C ASN A 85 -12.03 9.42 -3.06
N ALA A 86 -11.29 10.13 -3.89
CA ALA A 86 -9.84 10.24 -3.75
C ALA A 86 -9.48 11.36 -2.78
N VAL A 87 -8.90 10.99 -1.65
CA VAL A 87 -8.30 11.92 -0.70
C VAL A 87 -6.80 11.63 -0.66
N PHE A 88 -5.99 12.64 -0.85
CA PHE A 88 -4.54 12.46 -0.88
C PHE A 88 -3.92 12.91 0.44
N ALA A 89 -3.00 12.10 0.97
CA ALA A 89 -2.24 12.49 2.15
C ALA A 89 -1.45 13.80 1.88
N PRO A 90 -1.29 14.67 2.89
CA PRO A 90 -0.42 15.83 2.76
C PRO A 90 0.99 15.42 2.31
N ALA A 91 1.66 16.27 1.55
CA ALA A 91 2.95 15.96 0.93
C ALA A 91 4.01 15.44 1.93
N HIS A 92 4.04 15.99 3.15
CA HIS A 92 4.98 15.56 4.20
C HIS A 92 4.66 14.19 4.81
N LEU A 93 3.48 13.62 4.54
CA LEU A 93 3.05 12.29 5.01
C LEU A 93 3.04 11.24 3.89
N THR A 94 3.38 11.63 2.68
CA THR A 94 3.25 10.74 1.50
C THR A 94 4.35 9.68 1.43
N LEU A 95 5.55 9.99 1.91
CA LEU A 95 6.70 9.07 1.82
C LEU A 95 6.90 8.29 3.10
N GLN A 96 7.62 7.18 2.97
CA GLN A 96 8.02 6.35 4.10
C GLN A 96 8.76 7.12 5.18
N LYS A 97 8.46 6.81 6.42
CA LYS A 97 9.11 7.39 7.60
C LYS A 97 9.56 6.30 8.56
N ALA A 98 10.76 6.43 9.09
CA ALA A 98 11.26 5.52 10.12
C ALA A 98 10.35 5.50 11.36
N SER A 99 9.78 6.64 11.74
CA SER A 99 8.83 6.75 12.85
C SER A 99 7.54 5.94 12.61
N SER A 100 7.06 5.88 11.37
CA SER A 100 5.87 5.09 11.03
C SER A 100 6.16 3.59 11.06
N VAL A 101 7.36 3.18 10.63
CA VAL A 101 7.83 1.80 10.75
C VAL A 101 7.93 1.40 12.22
N ALA A 102 8.53 2.25 13.05
CA ALA A 102 8.65 2.01 14.49
C ALA A 102 7.27 1.96 15.17
N TYR A 103 6.34 2.83 14.79
CA TYR A 103 4.98 2.81 15.29
C TYR A 103 4.26 1.51 14.93
N ALA A 104 4.27 1.11 13.67
CA ALA A 104 3.66 -0.14 13.25
C ALA A 104 4.25 -1.35 13.99
N ALA A 105 5.56 -1.38 14.16
CA ALA A 105 6.22 -2.43 14.93
C ALA A 105 5.80 -2.45 16.41
N SER A 106 5.62 -1.27 17.03
CA SER A 106 5.19 -1.18 18.44
C SER A 106 3.76 -1.65 18.68
N MET A 107 2.92 -1.63 17.63
CA MET A 107 1.52 -2.08 17.70
C MET A 107 1.34 -3.55 17.32
N ALA A 108 2.40 -4.21 16.83
CA ALA A 108 2.37 -5.62 16.50
C ALA A 108 2.30 -6.49 17.76
N ASP A 109 1.56 -7.58 17.70
CA ASP A 109 1.53 -8.57 18.78
C ASP A 109 2.86 -9.35 18.82
N GLU A 110 3.27 -9.82 20.00
CA GLU A 110 4.52 -10.58 20.14
C GLU A 110 4.64 -11.78 19.19
N ASN A 111 3.51 -12.40 18.86
CA ASN A 111 3.44 -13.53 17.92
C ASN A 111 3.74 -13.14 16.46
N GLU A 112 3.73 -11.84 16.15
CA GLU A 112 4.03 -11.31 14.81
C GLU A 112 5.54 -11.03 14.64
N TYR A 113 6.32 -11.10 15.71
CA TYR A 113 7.78 -10.95 15.63
C TYR A 113 8.40 -12.20 15.02
N LEU A 114 9.18 -11.97 13.98
CA LEU A 114 9.92 -13.03 13.30
C LEU A 114 11.37 -13.06 13.78
N THR A 115 11.94 -14.26 13.81
CA THR A 115 13.40 -14.39 13.96
C THR A 115 14.09 -13.94 12.66
N PRO A 116 15.36 -13.53 12.71
CA PRO A 116 16.08 -13.16 11.47
C PRO A 116 16.05 -14.27 10.41
N GLU A 117 16.03 -15.53 10.83
CA GLU A 117 15.99 -16.69 9.93
C GLU A 117 14.62 -16.89 9.27
N ALA A 118 13.56 -16.43 9.91
CA ALA A 118 12.19 -16.53 9.39
C ALA A 118 11.80 -15.32 8.53
N LEU A 119 12.67 -14.31 8.41
CA LEU A 119 12.42 -13.12 7.64
C LEU A 119 12.52 -13.41 6.14
N GLU A 120 11.44 -13.15 5.42
CA GLU A 120 11.35 -13.36 3.97
C GLU A 120 11.04 -12.07 3.23
N VAL A 121 11.55 -11.96 2.00
CA VAL A 121 11.18 -10.87 1.08
C VAL A 121 9.89 -11.25 0.36
N ILE A 122 8.91 -10.35 0.40
CA ILE A 122 7.64 -10.53 -0.31
C ILE A 122 7.74 -9.91 -1.69
N TYR A 123 7.65 -10.74 -2.72
CA TYR A 123 7.62 -10.32 -4.12
C TYR A 123 6.17 -10.28 -4.62
N LEU A 124 5.61 -9.09 -4.79
CA LEU A 124 4.24 -8.89 -5.25
C LEU A 124 4.09 -9.00 -6.78
N ARG A 125 5.20 -9.03 -7.49
CA ARG A 125 5.29 -9.18 -8.93
C ARG A 125 6.51 -10.01 -9.29
N LYS A 126 6.37 -10.92 -10.23
CA LYS A 126 7.49 -11.71 -10.75
C LYS A 126 8.51 -10.80 -11.44
N SER A 127 9.77 -11.17 -11.37
CA SER A 127 10.82 -10.44 -12.10
C SER A 127 10.55 -10.46 -13.62
N GLN A 128 11.14 -9.51 -14.34
CA GLN A 128 10.98 -9.47 -15.79
C GLN A 128 11.49 -10.76 -16.43
N ALA A 129 12.60 -11.30 -15.94
CA ALA A 129 13.18 -12.56 -16.46
C ALA A 129 12.25 -13.76 -16.28
N GLU A 130 11.57 -13.84 -15.12
CA GLU A 130 10.59 -14.91 -14.86
C GLU A 130 9.37 -14.81 -15.77
N ARG A 131 8.87 -13.58 -15.99
CA ARG A 131 7.74 -13.34 -16.90
C ARG A 131 8.09 -13.72 -18.35
N GLU A 132 9.23 -13.27 -18.84
CA GLU A 132 9.73 -13.58 -20.19
C GLU A 132 9.96 -15.10 -20.37
N ARG A 133 10.39 -15.78 -19.32
CA ARG A 133 10.56 -17.23 -19.34
C ARG A 133 9.22 -17.97 -19.44
N GLU A 134 8.20 -17.50 -18.70
CA GLU A 134 6.85 -18.08 -18.75
C GLU A 134 6.20 -17.87 -20.12
N GLU A 135 6.35 -16.67 -20.70
CA GLU A 135 5.85 -16.35 -22.03
C GLU A 135 6.49 -17.25 -23.12
N ARG A 136 7.78 -17.57 -22.98
CA ARG A 136 8.47 -18.48 -23.90
C ARG A 136 8.07 -19.94 -23.74
N ASN A 137 7.72 -20.38 -22.55
CA ASN A 137 7.35 -21.74 -22.22
C ASN A 137 5.83 -22.00 -22.29
N GLY A 138 5.06 -20.94 -22.43
CA GLY A 138 3.62 -20.99 -22.61
C GLY A 138 3.24 -20.89 -24.06
#